data_a2ef51959cf1f69e7dc4532b877aa085
#
_entry.id   a2ef51959cf1f69e7dc4532b877aa085
#
_cell.length_a   1.000
_cell.length_b   1.000
_cell.length_c   1.000
_cell.angle_alpha   90.00
_cell.angle_beta   90.00
_cell.angle_gamma   90.00
#
_symmetry.space_group_name_H-M   'P 1'
#
loop_
_entity.id
_entity.type
_entity.pdbx_description
1 polymer ?
#
loop_
_entity_poly.entity_id
_entity_poly.type
_entity_poly.pdbx_seq_one_letter_code
_entity_poly.pdbx_strand_id
1 'polypeptide(L)'
;MALDQVLYDLVRPMVDEPESLEVRQLSDDDEREIVLCVYAKNDDVARLIGRRGMMASALRQVMAVASHAEGKRISIKFEKI
;
A
#
# COMPACT_ATOMS: atom_id res chain seq x y z
N MET A 1 12.18 9.05 -4.37
CA MET A 1 11.76 7.64 -4.44
C MET A 1 10.26 7.58 -4.69
N ALA A 2 9.83 6.77 -5.64
CA ALA A 2 8.40 6.59 -5.93
C ALA A 2 7.82 5.58 -4.95
N LEU A 3 7.16 6.05 -3.90
CA LEU A 3 6.64 5.19 -2.83
C LEU A 3 5.54 4.25 -3.31
N ASP A 4 4.74 4.68 -4.30
CA ASP A 4 3.72 3.81 -4.89
C ASP A 4 4.37 2.62 -5.60
N GLN A 5 5.48 2.81 -6.28
CA GLN A 5 6.21 1.73 -6.93
C GLN A 5 6.84 0.79 -5.91
N VAL A 6 7.37 1.33 -4.82
CA VAL A 6 7.94 0.50 -3.75
C VAL A 6 6.87 -0.40 -3.16
N LEU A 7 5.70 0.15 -2.85
CA LEU A 7 4.60 -0.65 -2.31
C LEU A 7 4.11 -1.67 -3.33
N TYR A 8 3.99 -1.30 -4.60
CA TYR A 8 3.60 -2.22 -5.66
C TYR A 8 4.56 -3.42 -5.71
N ASP A 9 5.87 -3.16 -5.69
CA ASP A 9 6.86 -4.23 -5.75
C ASP A 9 6.79 -5.15 -4.54
N LEU A 10 6.44 -4.62 -3.36
CA LEU A 10 6.29 -5.42 -2.14
C LEU A 10 5.06 -6.33 -2.21
N VAL A 11 3.94 -5.85 -2.72
CA VAL A 11 2.68 -6.61 -2.68
C VAL A 11 2.48 -7.51 -3.89
N ARG A 12 3.11 -7.23 -5.02
CA ARG A 12 2.92 -7.98 -6.25
C ARG A 12 3.14 -9.49 -6.08
N PRO A 13 4.22 -9.98 -5.42
CA PRO A 13 4.41 -11.41 -5.25
C PRO A 13 3.39 -12.07 -4.31
N MET A 14 2.57 -11.28 -3.61
CA MET A 14 1.60 -11.79 -2.65
C MET A 14 0.21 -12.03 -3.26
N VAL A 15 -0.04 -11.52 -4.48
CA VAL A 15 -1.36 -11.59 -5.09
C VAL A 15 -1.43 -12.68 -6.15
N ASP A 16 -2.64 -13.25 -6.33
CA ASP A 16 -2.88 -14.27 -7.35
C ASP A 16 -3.15 -13.65 -8.72
N GLU A 17 -3.69 -12.43 -8.75
CA GLU A 17 -4.05 -11.76 -10.00
C GLU A 17 -3.29 -10.42 -10.12
N PRO A 18 -1.96 -10.50 -10.37
CA PRO A 18 -1.15 -9.28 -10.45
C PRO A 18 -1.54 -8.34 -11.60
N GLU A 19 -2.20 -8.86 -12.63
CA GLU A 19 -2.70 -8.04 -13.73
C GLU A 19 -3.81 -7.09 -13.29
N SER A 20 -4.48 -7.39 -12.17
CA SER A 20 -5.52 -6.54 -11.60
C SER A 20 -5.00 -5.64 -10.49
N LEU A 21 -3.74 -5.82 -10.10
CA LEU A 21 -3.14 -5.05 -9.01
C LEU A 21 -2.74 -3.66 -9.48
N GLU A 22 -3.13 -2.66 -8.72
CA GLU A 22 -2.73 -1.28 -8.98
C GLU A 22 -2.49 -0.57 -7.66
N VAL A 23 -1.45 0.24 -7.60
CA VAL A 23 -1.16 1.09 -6.44
C VAL A 23 -1.09 2.53 -6.92
N ARG A 24 -1.89 3.38 -6.30
CA ARG A 24 -1.95 4.80 -6.63
C ARG A 24 -1.64 5.64 -5.40
N GLN A 25 -0.89 6.70 -5.62
CA GLN A 25 -0.74 7.73 -4.61
C GLN A 25 -1.88 8.72 -4.79
N LEU A 26 -2.71 8.86 -3.78
CA LEU A 26 -3.83 9.78 -3.84
C LEU A 26 -3.36 11.19 -3.53
N SER A 27 -3.92 12.17 -4.23
CA SER A 27 -3.65 13.58 -3.95
C SER A 27 -4.22 13.95 -2.60
N ASP A 28 -3.42 14.61 -1.78
CA ASP A 28 -3.86 15.10 -0.49
C ASP A 28 -3.44 16.56 -0.37
N ASP A 29 -4.28 17.37 0.26
CA ASP A 29 -3.97 18.76 0.56
C ASP A 29 -2.94 18.87 1.68
N ASP A 30 -2.73 17.81 2.43
CA ASP A 30 -1.73 17.78 3.50
C ASP A 30 -0.39 17.29 2.96
N GLU A 31 0.56 18.21 2.83
CA GLU A 31 1.90 17.89 2.35
C GLU A 31 2.69 16.99 3.31
N ARG A 32 2.18 16.77 4.52
CA ARG A 32 2.85 15.96 5.54
C ARG A 32 2.42 14.50 5.50
N GLU A 33 1.43 14.18 4.68
CA GLU A 33 0.90 12.83 4.61
C GLU A 33 0.89 12.32 3.18
N ILE A 34 1.29 11.06 3.03
CA ILE A 34 1.20 10.34 1.76
C ILE A 34 0.13 9.27 1.93
N VAL A 35 -0.86 9.26 1.05
CA VAL A 35 -1.91 8.25 1.04
C VAL A 35 -1.71 7.37 -0.19
N LEU A 36 -1.47 6.08 0.04
CA LEU A 36 -1.35 5.09 -1.02
C LEU A 36 -2.58 4.20 -1.00
N CYS A 37 -3.18 3.98 -2.15
CA CYS A 37 -4.33 3.10 -2.28
C CYS A 37 -3.95 1.89 -3.13
N VAL A 38 -4.20 0.70 -2.59
CA VAL A 38 -3.94 -0.57 -3.27
C VAL A 38 -5.26 -1.12 -3.76
N TYR A 39 -5.37 -1.29 -5.08
CA TYR A 39 -6.54 -1.87 -5.75
C TYR A 39 -6.22 -3.28 -6.17
N ALA A 40 -7.04 -4.23 -5.79
CA ALA A 40 -6.84 -5.63 -6.13
C ALA A 40 -8.17 -6.37 -6.09
N LYS A 41 -8.17 -7.62 -6.57
CA LYS A 41 -9.33 -8.48 -6.49
C LYS A 41 -9.64 -8.83 -5.03
N ASN A 42 -10.89 -9.19 -4.78
CA ASN A 42 -11.42 -9.39 -3.42
C ASN A 42 -10.55 -10.31 -2.56
N ASP A 43 -10.18 -11.47 -3.09
CA ASP A 43 -9.38 -12.44 -2.33
C ASP A 43 -7.96 -11.93 -2.09
N ASP A 44 -7.42 -11.18 -3.03
CA ASP A 44 -6.10 -10.60 -2.89
C ASP A 44 -6.09 -9.48 -1.86
N VAL A 45 -7.13 -8.65 -1.82
CA VAL A 45 -7.26 -7.62 -0.78
C VAL A 45 -7.28 -8.28 0.60
N ALA A 46 -8.04 -9.35 0.78
CA ALA A 46 -8.08 -10.06 2.05
C ALA A 46 -6.71 -10.60 2.44
N ARG A 47 -5.96 -11.11 1.47
CA ARG A 47 -4.60 -11.61 1.71
C ARG A 47 -3.63 -10.49 2.10
N LEU A 48 -3.73 -9.32 1.45
CA LEU A 48 -2.87 -8.17 1.74
C LEU A 48 -3.16 -7.55 3.09
N ILE A 49 -4.41 -7.61 3.55
CA ILE A 49 -4.78 -7.15 4.89
C ILE A 49 -4.28 -8.15 5.93
N GLY A 50 -4.48 -9.45 5.64
CA GLY A 50 -4.05 -10.52 6.51
C GLY A 50 -4.95 -10.73 7.72
N ARG A 51 -4.66 -11.78 8.46
CA ARG A 51 -5.44 -12.10 9.67
C ARG A 51 -5.28 -10.96 10.68
N ARG A 52 -6.41 -10.40 11.13
CA ARG A 52 -6.45 -9.30 12.09
C ARG A 52 -5.68 -8.05 11.62
N GLY A 53 -5.52 -7.90 10.31
CA GLY A 53 -4.81 -6.77 9.76
C GLY A 53 -3.29 -6.83 9.93
N MET A 54 -2.74 -8.00 10.25
CA MET A 54 -1.31 -8.13 10.55
C MET A 54 -0.43 -7.83 9.35
N MET A 55 -0.84 -8.25 8.16
CA MET A 55 -0.06 -7.98 6.95
C MET A 55 -0.12 -6.50 6.58
N ALA A 56 -1.32 -5.90 6.66
CA ALA A 56 -1.46 -4.46 6.41
C ALA A 56 -0.61 -3.64 7.37
N SER A 57 -0.58 -4.04 8.64
CA SER A 57 0.24 -3.37 9.65
C SER A 57 1.73 -3.50 9.32
N ALA A 58 2.18 -4.69 8.91
CA ALA A 58 3.57 -4.91 8.52
C ALA A 58 3.96 -4.07 7.30
N LEU A 59 3.09 -4.02 6.29
CA LEU A 59 3.32 -3.21 5.09
C LEU A 59 3.43 -1.73 5.45
N ARG A 60 2.55 -1.25 6.34
CA ARG A 60 2.61 0.13 6.78
C ARG A 60 3.92 0.44 7.51
N GLN A 61 4.41 -0.48 8.35
CA GLN A 61 5.68 -0.30 9.05
C GLN A 61 6.85 -0.21 8.08
N VAL A 62 6.89 -1.07 7.08
CA VAL A 62 7.95 -1.04 6.06
C VAL A 62 7.90 0.28 5.28
N MET A 63 6.69 0.67 4.85
CA MET A 63 6.53 1.90 4.08
C MET A 63 6.77 3.14 4.93
N ALA A 64 6.54 3.06 6.24
CA ALA A 64 6.84 4.18 7.15
C ALA A 64 8.34 4.47 7.20
N VAL A 65 9.17 3.43 7.13
CA VAL A 65 10.62 3.62 7.06
C VAL A 65 10.99 4.39 5.78
N ALA A 66 10.41 3.98 4.64
CA ALA A 66 10.67 4.64 3.37
C ALA A 66 10.17 6.09 3.35
N SER A 67 8.97 6.34 3.89
CA SER A 67 8.39 7.68 3.92
C SER A 67 9.07 8.60 4.93
N HIS A 68 9.66 8.03 5.97
CA HIS A 68 10.38 8.81 6.98
C HIS A 68 11.54 9.59 6.36
N ALA A 69 12.20 8.99 5.37
CA ALA A 69 13.29 9.67 4.65
C ALA A 69 12.80 10.94 3.93
N GLU A 70 11.52 11.03 3.63
CA GLU A 70 10.91 12.19 3.00
C GLU A 70 10.23 13.13 4.03
N GLY A 71 10.28 12.78 5.31
CA GLY A 71 9.70 13.59 6.37
C GLY A 71 8.17 13.59 6.39
N LYS A 72 7.55 12.53 5.85
CA LYS A 72 6.09 12.45 5.72
C LYS A 72 5.55 11.21 6.41
N ARG A 73 4.28 11.30 6.86
CA ARG A 73 3.54 10.13 7.33
C ARG A 73 2.94 9.39 6.15
N ILE A 74 2.67 8.11 6.34
CA ILE A 74 2.08 7.30 5.28
C ILE A 74 0.83 6.60 5.78
N SER A 75 -0.18 6.57 4.92
CA SER A 75 -1.39 5.76 5.10
C SER A 75 -1.54 4.84 3.91
N ILE A 76 -2.00 3.62 4.14
CA ILE A 76 -2.27 2.66 3.09
C ILE A 76 -3.73 2.25 3.17
N LYS A 77 -4.44 2.39 2.05
CA LYS A 77 -5.83 1.98 1.92
C LYS A 77 -5.90 0.81 0.95
N PHE A 78 -6.86 -0.08 1.16
CA PHE A 78 -7.09 -1.23 0.30
C PHE A 78 -8.50 -1.15 -0.26
N GLU A 79 -8.63 -1.26 -1.59
CA GLU A 79 -9.91 -1.20 -2.28
C GLU A 79 -10.05 -2.42 -3.19
N LYS A 80 -11.25 -2.97 -3.19
CA LYS A 80 -11.62 -4.08 -4.09
C LYS A 80 -12.02 -3.52 -5.44
N ILE A 81 -11.61 -4.20 -6.48
CA ILE A 81 -12.07 -3.89 -7.81
C ILE A 81 -13.10 -4.89 -8.32
#